data_14d4c8cf4da74aa9b722151d7b7e8a04
#
_entry.id   14d4c8cf4da74aa9b722151d7b7e8a04
#
_cell.length_a   1.000
_cell.length_b   1.000
_cell.length_c   1.000
_cell.angle_alpha   90.00
_cell.angle_beta   90.00
_cell.angle_gamma   90.00
#
_symmetry.space_group_name_H-M   'P 1'
#
loop_
_entity.id
_entity.type
_entity.pdbx_description
1 polymer ?
#
loop_
_entity_poly.entity_id
_entity_poly.type
_entity_poly.pdbx_seq_one_letter_code
_entity_poly.pdbx_strand_id
1 'polypeptide(L)'
;MRKRARKRAGEILVSRYLPRATLAAVREALVAKRKPEIRGMFGRIAHRYDLLNRMLSLGCDRGWRRAVAARVAAAGPGRLLDACTGTGDLALGQDAGAAIYGCDFSLPMLALARAKAAASATRPGWFAADVLRLPVADGALDAVTVGFGIRNFEDLEAGLAELARVLRPRGLLVILEFSTPRGRLAPALRWWVRRVPPLVGRLLSGDDEAYRYLAASVATFPDGGELCSRLAAAGFTGVRATTLTGGVATLYEGTRADDGEER
;
A
#
# COMPACT_ATOMS: atom_id res chain seq x y z
N MET A 1 14.86 3.48 27.68
CA MET A 1 13.52 3.49 28.33
C MET A 1 12.38 4.00 27.42
N ARG A 2 12.55 5.03 26.62
CA ARG A 2 11.47 5.61 25.75
C ARG A 2 10.94 4.66 24.66
N LYS A 3 11.74 3.74 24.07
CA LYS A 3 11.30 2.74 23.07
C LYS A 3 10.35 1.68 23.67
N ARG A 4 10.57 1.25 24.93
CA ARG A 4 9.69 0.28 25.61
C ARG A 4 8.33 0.88 25.98
N ALA A 5 8.28 2.16 26.34
CA ALA A 5 7.03 2.86 26.65
C ALA A 5 6.14 3.06 25.39
N ARG A 6 6.73 3.40 24.23
CA ARG A 6 5.99 3.53 22.97
C ARG A 6 5.45 2.18 22.45
N LYS A 7 6.21 1.09 22.60
CA LYS A 7 5.74 -0.26 22.25
C LYS A 7 4.55 -0.68 23.13
N ARG A 8 4.59 -0.40 24.43
CA ARG A 8 3.46 -0.63 25.35
C ARG A 8 2.24 0.23 25.05
N ALA A 9 2.39 1.48 24.63
CA ALA A 9 1.28 2.35 24.26
C ALA A 9 0.56 1.85 23.01
N GLY A 10 1.28 1.37 21.99
CA GLY A 10 0.70 0.71 20.80
C GLY A 10 -0.03 -0.59 21.17
N GLU A 11 0.55 -1.41 22.05
CA GLU A 11 -0.05 -2.67 22.53
C GLU A 11 -1.34 -2.44 23.33
N ILE A 12 -1.40 -1.40 24.16
CA ILE A 12 -2.60 -1.03 24.92
C ILE A 12 -3.70 -0.49 24.01
N LEU A 13 -3.34 0.23 22.95
CA LEU A 13 -4.32 0.76 22.00
C LEU A 13 -5.00 -0.38 21.21
N VAL A 14 -4.24 -1.35 20.74
CA VAL A 14 -4.74 -2.49 19.95
C VAL A 14 -5.53 -3.49 20.82
N SER A 15 -5.13 -3.72 22.08
CA SER A 15 -5.83 -4.63 22.98
C SER A 15 -7.23 -4.17 23.41
N ARG A 16 -7.52 -2.88 23.32
CA ARG A 16 -8.86 -2.32 23.55
C ARG A 16 -9.87 -2.63 22.44
N TYR A 17 -9.43 -3.17 21.30
CA TYR A 17 -10.19 -3.13 20.06
C TYR A 17 -10.51 -4.49 19.43
N LEU A 18 -9.82 -5.56 19.86
CA LEU A 18 -10.11 -6.94 19.45
C LEU A 18 -10.01 -7.87 20.69
N PRO A 19 -10.77 -8.98 20.76
CA PRO A 19 -10.56 -10.00 21.78
C PRO A 19 -9.08 -10.44 21.76
N ARG A 20 -8.49 -10.67 22.95
CA ARG A 20 -7.06 -11.04 23.08
C ARG A 20 -6.68 -12.26 22.23
N ALA A 21 -7.58 -13.22 22.08
CA ALA A 21 -7.39 -14.41 21.25
C ALA A 21 -7.32 -14.06 19.76
N THR A 22 -8.13 -13.11 19.28
CA THR A 22 -8.11 -12.63 17.88
C THR A 22 -6.84 -11.82 17.60
N LEU A 23 -6.35 -11.04 18.56
CA LEU A 23 -5.09 -10.32 18.47
C LEU A 23 -3.88 -11.24 18.41
N ALA A 24 -3.87 -12.33 19.19
CA ALA A 24 -2.80 -13.31 19.17
C ALA A 24 -2.76 -14.06 17.83
N ALA A 25 -3.89 -14.54 17.34
CA ALA A 25 -3.99 -15.23 16.05
C ALA A 25 -3.64 -14.34 14.87
N VAL A 26 -4.06 -13.06 14.93
CA VAL A 26 -3.73 -12.07 13.90
C VAL A 26 -2.26 -11.68 13.95
N ARG A 27 -1.68 -11.55 15.15
CA ARG A 27 -0.25 -11.31 15.32
C ARG A 27 0.57 -12.49 14.80
N GLU A 28 0.13 -13.70 15.04
CA GLU A 28 0.77 -14.93 14.57
C GLU A 28 0.67 -15.05 13.04
N ALA A 29 -0.47 -14.75 12.44
CA ALA A 29 -0.67 -14.69 10.99
C ALA A 29 0.12 -13.55 10.32
N LEU A 30 0.24 -12.39 10.97
CA LEU A 30 1.02 -11.25 10.47
C LEU A 30 2.54 -11.44 10.66
N VAL A 31 2.97 -12.09 11.73
CA VAL A 31 4.39 -12.45 11.96
C VAL A 31 4.79 -13.60 11.04
N ALA A 32 3.87 -14.51 10.71
CA ALA A 32 4.11 -15.59 9.77
C ALA A 32 3.83 -15.21 8.30
N LYS A 33 3.63 -13.90 7.94
CA LYS A 33 3.35 -13.38 6.58
C LYS A 33 3.74 -14.36 5.46
N ARG A 34 3.03 -15.50 5.38
CA ARG A 34 3.35 -16.53 4.40
C ARG A 34 2.84 -16.07 3.03
N LYS A 35 3.74 -15.72 2.13
CA LYS A 35 3.42 -15.31 0.75
C LYS A 35 2.35 -16.18 0.07
N PRO A 36 2.37 -17.53 0.19
CA PRO A 36 1.35 -18.36 -0.43
C PRO A 36 -0.07 -18.09 0.09
N GLU A 37 -0.22 -17.83 1.39
CA GLU A 37 -1.53 -17.58 2.02
C GLU A 37 -2.11 -16.23 1.59
N ILE A 38 -1.26 -15.18 1.63
CA ILE A 38 -1.62 -13.83 1.16
C ILE A 38 -1.98 -13.87 -0.33
N ARG A 39 -1.15 -14.53 -1.15
CA ARG A 39 -1.39 -14.70 -2.59
C ARG A 39 -2.70 -15.43 -2.87
N GLY A 40 -2.98 -16.52 -2.14
CA GLY A 40 -4.21 -17.30 -2.26
C GLY A 40 -5.44 -16.46 -1.88
N MET A 41 -5.37 -15.71 -0.78
CA MET A 41 -6.43 -14.83 -0.34
C MET A 41 -6.75 -13.75 -1.39
N PHE A 42 -5.76 -13.02 -1.88
CA PHE A 42 -5.97 -12.01 -2.94
C PHE A 42 -6.49 -12.63 -4.24
N GLY A 43 -6.05 -13.82 -4.60
CA GLY A 43 -6.59 -14.56 -5.75
C GLY A 43 -8.08 -14.86 -5.62
N ARG A 44 -8.55 -15.30 -4.43
CA ARG A 44 -9.98 -15.59 -4.19
C ARG A 44 -10.87 -14.36 -4.28
N ILE A 45 -10.43 -13.22 -3.76
CA ILE A 45 -11.24 -11.99 -3.72
C ILE A 45 -11.05 -11.10 -4.95
N ALA A 46 -10.17 -11.45 -5.89
CA ALA A 46 -9.73 -10.58 -6.99
C ALA A 46 -10.89 -9.94 -7.76
N HIS A 47 -11.91 -10.71 -8.16
CA HIS A 47 -13.08 -10.21 -8.91
C HIS A 47 -13.96 -9.23 -8.12
N ARG A 48 -13.90 -9.24 -6.79
CA ARG A 48 -14.70 -8.37 -5.91
C ARG A 48 -13.85 -7.29 -5.26
N TYR A 49 -12.54 -7.36 -5.44
CA TYR A 49 -11.57 -6.51 -4.74
C TYR A 49 -11.83 -5.02 -4.96
N ASP A 50 -12.06 -4.61 -6.21
CA ASP A 50 -12.31 -3.20 -6.54
C ASP A 50 -13.63 -2.68 -5.98
N LEU A 51 -14.71 -3.50 -6.09
CA LEU A 51 -16.00 -3.16 -5.51
C LEU A 51 -15.87 -2.98 -4.00
N LEU A 52 -15.15 -3.89 -3.34
CA LEU A 52 -14.92 -3.85 -1.91
C LEU A 52 -14.13 -2.60 -1.51
N ASN A 53 -13.02 -2.29 -2.17
CA ASN A 53 -12.24 -1.09 -1.91
C ASN A 53 -13.09 0.17 -2.08
N ARG A 54 -13.92 0.23 -3.13
CA ARG A 54 -14.81 1.36 -3.38
C ARG A 54 -15.86 1.53 -2.28
N MET A 55 -16.46 0.43 -1.82
CA MET A 55 -17.45 0.47 -0.72
C MET A 55 -16.79 0.85 0.60
N LEU A 56 -15.62 0.28 0.91
CA LEU A 56 -14.89 0.53 2.15
C LEU A 56 -14.39 1.98 2.25
N SER A 57 -13.99 2.54 1.13
CA SER A 57 -13.53 3.93 1.02
C SER A 57 -14.67 4.94 0.80
N LEU A 58 -15.94 4.48 0.68
CA LEU A 58 -17.07 5.32 0.24
C LEU A 58 -16.78 6.02 -1.10
N GLY A 59 -16.01 5.38 -1.99
CA GLY A 59 -15.58 5.96 -3.26
C GLY A 59 -14.45 7.00 -3.16
N CYS A 60 -13.96 7.30 -1.95
CA CYS A 60 -12.84 8.22 -1.75
C CYS A 60 -11.54 7.73 -2.40
N ASP A 61 -11.39 6.41 -2.59
CA ASP A 61 -10.22 5.78 -3.23
C ASP A 61 -9.89 6.37 -4.61
N ARG A 62 -10.91 6.79 -5.38
CA ARG A 62 -10.69 7.48 -6.66
C ARG A 62 -10.01 8.83 -6.48
N GLY A 63 -10.40 9.59 -5.45
CA GLY A 63 -9.78 10.87 -5.10
C GLY A 63 -8.34 10.68 -4.64
N TRP A 64 -8.09 9.64 -3.84
CA TRP A 64 -6.75 9.31 -3.36
C TRP A 64 -5.81 8.91 -4.51
N ARG A 65 -6.29 8.07 -5.45
CA ARG A 65 -5.51 7.70 -6.65
C ARG A 65 -5.24 8.88 -7.56
N ARG A 66 -6.20 9.82 -7.71
CA ARG A 66 -5.95 11.08 -8.43
C ARG A 66 -4.88 11.93 -7.75
N ALA A 67 -4.84 11.95 -6.41
CA ALA A 67 -3.77 12.65 -5.69
C ALA A 67 -2.39 12.02 -5.98
N VAL A 68 -2.29 10.69 -6.06
CA VAL A 68 -1.06 10.01 -6.50
C VAL A 68 -0.71 10.39 -7.92
N ALA A 69 -1.67 10.31 -8.86
CA ALA A 69 -1.44 10.66 -10.27
C ALA A 69 -0.97 12.10 -10.45
N ALA A 70 -1.52 13.04 -9.67
CA ALA A 70 -1.08 14.43 -9.68
C ALA A 70 0.39 14.60 -9.22
N ARG A 71 0.86 13.82 -8.23
CA ARG A 71 2.26 13.84 -7.79
C ARG A 71 3.19 13.28 -8.86
N VAL A 72 2.80 12.17 -9.47
CA VAL A 72 3.55 11.55 -10.56
C VAL A 72 3.62 12.49 -11.77
N ALA A 73 2.50 13.06 -12.19
CA ALA A 73 2.45 13.99 -13.32
C ALA A 73 3.33 15.24 -13.09
N ALA A 74 3.34 15.78 -11.86
CA ALA A 74 4.20 16.93 -11.51
C ALA A 74 5.70 16.60 -11.59
N ALA A 75 6.09 15.33 -11.39
CA ALA A 75 7.47 14.89 -11.53
C ALA A 75 7.87 14.59 -12.99
N GLY A 76 6.91 14.36 -13.88
CA GLY A 76 7.13 14.11 -15.30
C GLY A 76 8.04 12.91 -15.60
N PRO A 77 7.81 11.70 -15.00
CA PRO A 77 8.70 10.58 -15.20
C PRO A 77 8.64 10.07 -16.65
N GLY A 78 9.76 9.57 -17.18
CA GLY A 78 9.78 8.82 -18.44
C GLY A 78 9.36 7.37 -18.26
N ARG A 79 9.72 6.75 -17.11
CA ARG A 79 9.44 5.34 -16.76
C ARG A 79 8.87 5.23 -15.36
N LEU A 80 7.64 4.73 -15.26
CA LEU A 80 6.89 4.54 -14.01
C LEU A 80 6.61 3.07 -13.76
N LEU A 81 6.88 2.59 -12.57
CA LEU A 81 6.43 1.28 -12.09
C LEU A 81 5.36 1.46 -11.01
N ASP A 82 4.21 0.82 -11.18
CA ASP A 82 3.23 0.59 -10.11
C ASP A 82 3.48 -0.79 -9.50
N ALA A 83 4.14 -0.81 -8.35
CA ALA A 83 4.48 -2.04 -7.63
C ALA A 83 3.32 -2.48 -6.74
N CYS A 84 3.07 -3.80 -6.66
CA CYS A 84 1.86 -4.38 -6.06
C CYS A 84 0.59 -3.82 -6.70
N THR A 85 0.57 -3.77 -8.03
CA THR A 85 -0.46 -3.09 -8.83
C THR A 85 -1.87 -3.68 -8.68
N GLY A 86 -1.98 -4.92 -8.19
CA GLY A 86 -3.26 -5.62 -8.03
C GLY A 86 -4.02 -5.69 -9.35
N THR A 87 -5.24 -5.18 -9.36
CA THR A 87 -6.10 -5.12 -10.56
C THR A 87 -5.78 -3.94 -11.48
N GLY A 88 -4.68 -3.21 -11.23
CA GLY A 88 -4.13 -2.19 -12.11
C GLY A 88 -4.77 -0.81 -12.02
N ASP A 89 -5.69 -0.57 -11.09
CA ASP A 89 -6.43 0.70 -11.02
C ASP A 89 -5.53 1.93 -10.86
N LEU A 90 -4.40 1.82 -10.13
CA LEU A 90 -3.48 2.93 -9.95
C LEU A 90 -2.65 3.16 -11.21
N ALA A 91 -2.10 2.09 -11.81
CA ALA A 91 -1.35 2.17 -13.08
C ALA A 91 -2.22 2.73 -14.23
N LEU A 92 -3.47 2.25 -14.34
CA LEU A 92 -4.41 2.70 -15.38
C LEU A 92 -4.87 4.14 -15.19
N GLY A 93 -4.83 4.65 -13.96
CA GLY A 93 -5.18 6.03 -13.63
C GLY A 93 -4.03 7.04 -13.83
N GLN A 94 -2.85 6.58 -14.26
CA GLN A 94 -1.73 7.47 -14.57
C GLN A 94 -1.86 8.04 -15.98
N ASP A 95 -1.61 9.31 -16.12
CA ASP A 95 -1.55 10.04 -17.41
C ASP A 95 -0.34 10.99 -17.38
N ALA A 96 0.84 10.39 -17.30
CA ALA A 96 2.08 11.15 -17.13
C ALA A 96 2.93 11.22 -18.41
N GLY A 97 2.42 10.73 -19.56
CA GLY A 97 3.22 10.59 -20.78
C GLY A 97 4.38 9.59 -20.63
N ALA A 98 4.36 8.79 -19.56
CA ALA A 98 5.39 7.84 -19.20
C ALA A 98 5.18 6.48 -19.84
N ALA A 99 6.26 5.72 -19.98
CA ALA A 99 6.16 4.27 -20.14
C ALA A 99 5.77 3.66 -18.77
N ILE A 100 4.56 3.15 -18.67
CA ILE A 100 3.99 2.65 -17.41
C ILE A 100 4.11 1.13 -17.35
N TYR A 101 4.54 0.63 -16.23
CA TYR A 101 4.62 -0.80 -15.92
C TYR A 101 3.86 -1.09 -14.64
N GLY A 102 3.21 -2.25 -14.55
CA GLY A 102 2.58 -2.73 -13.33
C GLY A 102 3.08 -4.13 -12.99
N CYS A 103 3.48 -4.34 -11.73
CA CYS A 103 3.84 -5.67 -11.27
C CYS A 103 3.05 -6.10 -10.04
N ASP A 104 2.77 -7.41 -9.97
CA ASP A 104 2.16 -8.04 -8.81
C ASP A 104 2.61 -9.51 -8.73
N PHE A 105 2.65 -10.08 -7.54
CA PHE A 105 2.95 -11.49 -7.37
C PHE A 105 1.74 -12.41 -7.64
N SER A 106 0.52 -11.84 -7.70
CA SER A 106 -0.74 -12.54 -7.94
C SER A 106 -1.12 -12.54 -9.43
N LEU A 107 -0.95 -13.68 -10.09
CA LEU A 107 -1.35 -13.83 -11.50
C LEU A 107 -2.85 -13.57 -11.74
N PRO A 108 -3.80 -13.98 -10.88
CA PRO A 108 -5.21 -13.62 -11.03
C PRO A 108 -5.46 -12.11 -11.02
N MET A 109 -4.76 -11.34 -10.16
CA MET A 109 -4.84 -9.88 -10.15
C MET A 109 -4.33 -9.28 -11.46
N LEU A 110 -3.18 -9.71 -11.97
CA LEU A 110 -2.63 -9.26 -13.25
C LEU A 110 -3.52 -9.61 -14.44
N ALA A 111 -4.24 -10.74 -14.41
CA ALA A 111 -5.21 -11.08 -15.44
C ALA A 111 -6.35 -10.05 -15.51
N LEU A 112 -6.86 -9.63 -14.35
CA LEU A 112 -7.86 -8.55 -14.27
C LEU A 112 -7.31 -7.19 -14.71
N ALA A 113 -6.07 -6.87 -14.34
CA ALA A 113 -5.40 -5.64 -14.77
C ALA A 113 -5.29 -5.57 -16.32
N ARG A 114 -4.87 -6.67 -16.95
CA ARG A 114 -4.82 -6.78 -18.41
C ARG A 114 -6.20 -6.64 -19.06
N ALA A 115 -7.23 -7.27 -18.49
CA ALA A 115 -8.60 -7.17 -18.98
C ALA A 115 -9.11 -5.72 -18.91
N LYS A 116 -8.86 -5.00 -17.81
CA LYS A 116 -9.21 -3.58 -17.66
C LYS A 116 -8.43 -2.70 -18.66
N ALA A 117 -7.14 -2.97 -18.86
CA ALA A 117 -6.31 -2.21 -19.79
C ALA A 117 -6.83 -2.29 -21.23
N ALA A 118 -7.50 -3.38 -21.64
CA ALA A 118 -8.07 -3.51 -22.96
C ALA A 118 -9.12 -2.41 -23.27
N ALA A 119 -9.83 -1.91 -22.27
CA ALA A 119 -10.82 -0.85 -22.38
C ALA A 119 -10.29 0.55 -21.98
N SER A 120 -8.98 0.67 -21.66
CA SER A 120 -8.35 1.92 -21.22
C SER A 120 -7.52 2.54 -22.35
N ALA A 121 -7.35 3.86 -22.33
CA ALA A 121 -6.39 4.56 -23.19
C ALA A 121 -4.94 4.26 -22.75
N THR A 122 -4.70 4.11 -21.45
CA THR A 122 -3.40 3.75 -20.89
C THR A 122 -3.09 2.27 -21.18
N ARG A 123 -1.87 1.97 -21.64
CA ARG A 123 -1.42 0.62 -22.01
C ARG A 123 -0.20 0.21 -21.20
N PRO A 124 -0.32 -0.08 -19.90
CA PRO A 124 0.82 -0.49 -19.09
C PRO A 124 1.37 -1.86 -19.54
N GLY A 125 2.69 -2.03 -19.41
CA GLY A 125 3.33 -3.35 -19.45
C GLY A 125 3.08 -4.08 -18.14
N TRP A 126 2.65 -5.36 -18.19
CA TRP A 126 2.35 -6.14 -16.97
C TRP A 126 3.30 -7.30 -16.81
N PHE A 127 3.87 -7.48 -15.62
CA PHE A 127 4.71 -8.64 -15.32
C PHE A 127 4.51 -9.15 -13.90
N ALA A 128 4.75 -10.44 -13.70
CA ALA A 128 4.68 -11.05 -12.37
C ALA A 128 6.03 -10.87 -11.68
N ALA A 129 6.01 -10.30 -10.46
CA ALA A 129 7.21 -10.14 -9.65
C ALA A 129 6.87 -10.06 -8.16
N ASP A 130 7.84 -10.43 -7.35
CA ASP A 130 7.90 -10.13 -5.94
C ASP A 130 8.59 -8.78 -5.75
N VAL A 131 7.94 -7.87 -5.02
CA VAL A 131 8.49 -6.54 -4.72
C VAL A 131 9.78 -6.59 -3.91
N LEU A 132 10.06 -7.69 -3.22
CA LEU A 132 11.33 -7.90 -2.51
C LEU A 132 12.49 -8.23 -3.45
N ARG A 133 12.22 -8.55 -4.73
CA ARG A 133 13.21 -8.88 -5.75
C ARG A 133 12.64 -8.59 -7.14
N LEU A 134 12.68 -7.35 -7.55
CA LEU A 134 12.16 -6.91 -8.83
C LEU A 134 13.13 -7.27 -9.98
N PRO A 135 12.64 -7.82 -11.11
CA PRO A 135 13.44 -8.07 -12.29
C PRO A 135 13.70 -6.77 -13.08
N VAL A 136 14.19 -5.76 -12.40
CA VAL A 136 14.44 -4.41 -12.89
C VAL A 136 15.86 -4.02 -12.50
N ALA A 137 16.62 -3.46 -13.45
CA ALA A 137 17.98 -3.02 -13.20
C ALA A 137 18.03 -1.85 -12.21
N ASP A 138 19.17 -1.68 -11.55
CA ASP A 138 19.42 -0.56 -10.64
C ASP A 138 19.25 0.77 -11.37
N GLY A 139 18.55 1.71 -10.73
CA GLY A 139 18.36 3.06 -11.27
C GLY A 139 17.56 3.11 -12.59
N ALA A 140 16.85 2.07 -12.96
CA ALA A 140 16.17 2.02 -14.25
C ALA A 140 14.86 2.83 -14.31
N LEU A 141 14.28 3.24 -13.17
CA LEU A 141 12.98 3.88 -13.09
C LEU A 141 13.08 5.33 -12.62
N ASP A 142 12.25 6.20 -13.18
CA ASP A 142 12.13 7.59 -12.76
C ASP A 142 11.15 7.73 -11.59
N ALA A 143 10.12 6.90 -11.54
CA ALA A 143 9.15 6.89 -10.46
C ALA A 143 8.65 5.47 -10.14
N VAL A 144 8.29 5.27 -8.87
CA VAL A 144 7.57 4.08 -8.40
C VAL A 144 6.36 4.50 -7.59
N THR A 145 5.21 3.84 -7.85
CA THR A 145 4.01 3.96 -7.01
C THR A 145 3.71 2.64 -6.30
N VAL A 146 3.14 2.72 -5.10
CA VAL A 146 2.63 1.56 -4.36
C VAL A 146 1.26 1.93 -3.77
N GLY A 147 0.20 1.31 -4.26
CA GLY A 147 -1.16 1.55 -3.75
C GLY A 147 -1.68 0.40 -2.90
N PHE A 148 -1.84 0.60 -1.58
CA PHE A 148 -2.40 -0.38 -0.63
C PHE A 148 -1.66 -1.72 -0.58
N GLY A 149 -0.40 -1.73 -1.01
CA GLY A 149 0.41 -2.94 -1.13
C GLY A 149 1.49 -3.07 -0.05
N ILE A 150 2.05 -1.96 0.42
CA ILE A 150 3.26 -1.96 1.25
C ILE A 150 3.07 -2.66 2.60
N ARG A 151 1.88 -2.63 3.18
CA ARG A 151 1.56 -3.33 4.44
C ARG A 151 1.66 -4.86 4.32
N ASN A 152 1.63 -5.38 3.09
CA ASN A 152 1.70 -6.81 2.79
C ASN A 152 3.13 -7.28 2.47
N PHE A 153 4.13 -6.40 2.51
CA PHE A 153 5.52 -6.81 2.34
C PHE A 153 5.92 -7.75 3.48
N GLU A 154 6.50 -8.88 3.14
CA GLU A 154 6.98 -9.87 4.12
C GLU A 154 8.11 -9.27 4.97
N ASP A 155 8.98 -8.51 4.34
CA ASP A 155 10.03 -7.71 4.94
C ASP A 155 9.91 -6.27 4.40
N LEU A 156 9.51 -5.34 5.29
CA LEU A 156 9.29 -3.96 4.91
C LEU A 156 10.61 -3.27 4.52
N GLU A 157 11.66 -3.51 5.31
CA GLU A 157 12.96 -2.89 5.11
C GLU A 157 13.59 -3.36 3.79
N ALA A 158 13.55 -4.68 3.54
CA ALA A 158 14.03 -5.24 2.27
C ALA A 158 13.23 -4.71 1.07
N GLY A 159 11.91 -4.59 1.20
CA GLY A 159 11.06 -4.03 0.14
C GLY A 159 11.36 -2.56 -0.13
N LEU A 160 11.55 -1.74 0.91
CA LEU A 160 11.91 -0.33 0.75
C LEU A 160 13.30 -0.16 0.11
N ALA A 161 14.26 -1.00 0.49
CA ALA A 161 15.59 -1.01 -0.13
C ALA A 161 15.52 -1.42 -1.61
N GLU A 162 14.68 -2.38 -1.96
CA GLU A 162 14.50 -2.80 -3.35
C GLU A 162 13.83 -1.71 -4.21
N LEU A 163 12.83 -1.01 -3.64
CA LEU A 163 12.23 0.15 -4.32
C LEU A 163 13.24 1.28 -4.52
N ALA A 164 14.14 1.51 -3.55
CA ALA A 164 15.23 2.48 -3.70
C ALA A 164 16.24 2.03 -4.77
N ARG A 165 16.60 0.73 -4.83
CA ARG A 165 17.54 0.19 -5.81
C ARG A 165 17.07 0.43 -7.25
N VAL A 166 15.81 0.19 -7.56
CA VAL A 166 15.28 0.29 -8.92
C VAL A 166 15.04 1.72 -9.38
N LEU A 167 14.89 2.67 -8.44
CA LEU A 167 14.77 4.09 -8.73
C LEU A 167 16.17 4.68 -9.08
N ARG A 168 16.22 5.55 -10.08
CA ARG A 168 17.42 6.37 -10.31
C ARG A 168 17.64 7.36 -9.14
N PRO A 169 18.85 7.90 -8.96
CA PRO A 169 19.05 9.04 -8.06
C PRO A 169 18.01 10.13 -8.32
N ARG A 170 17.42 10.69 -7.27
CA ARG A 170 16.33 11.67 -7.28
C ARG A 170 15.01 11.14 -7.90
N GLY A 171 14.89 9.85 -8.17
CA GLY A 171 13.68 9.20 -8.62
C GLY A 171 12.58 9.26 -7.53
N LEU A 172 11.34 9.45 -7.95
CA LEU A 172 10.18 9.67 -7.07
C LEU A 172 9.59 8.34 -6.58
N LEU A 173 9.38 8.22 -5.27
CA LEU A 173 8.52 7.20 -4.67
C LEU A 173 7.22 7.85 -4.16
N VAL A 174 6.08 7.27 -4.53
CA VAL A 174 4.77 7.66 -3.98
C VAL A 174 4.06 6.42 -3.45
N ILE A 175 3.71 6.44 -2.17
CA ILE A 175 2.97 5.35 -1.50
C ILE A 175 1.62 5.88 -1.06
N LEU A 176 0.55 5.17 -1.42
CA LEU A 176 -0.80 5.38 -0.89
C LEU A 176 -1.15 4.20 -0.01
N GLU A 177 -1.39 4.43 1.28
CA GLU A 177 -1.70 3.34 2.20
C GLU A 177 -2.77 3.75 3.22
N PHE A 178 -3.53 2.74 3.70
CA PHE A 178 -4.44 2.95 4.82
C PHE A 178 -3.68 3.34 6.08
N SER A 179 -4.28 4.20 6.87
CA SER A 179 -3.72 4.68 8.13
C SER A 179 -4.78 4.77 9.22
N THR A 180 -4.34 4.95 10.44
CA THR A 180 -5.25 5.09 11.59
C THR A 180 -5.82 6.50 11.63
N PRO A 181 -7.15 6.70 11.51
CA PRO A 181 -7.78 8.01 11.57
C PRO A 181 -7.39 8.79 12.83
N ARG A 182 -7.02 10.06 12.64
CA ARG A 182 -6.61 10.99 13.71
C ARG A 182 -7.42 12.29 13.63
N GLY A 183 -7.42 13.08 14.71
CA GLY A 183 -8.14 14.34 14.76
C GLY A 183 -9.60 14.20 15.23
N ARG A 184 -10.39 15.26 15.05
CA ARG A 184 -11.74 15.41 15.64
C ARG A 184 -12.76 14.38 15.12
N LEU A 185 -12.67 13.97 13.86
CA LEU A 185 -13.54 12.98 13.24
C LEU A 185 -13.09 11.53 13.47
N ALA A 186 -11.92 11.32 14.09
CA ALA A 186 -11.36 10.00 14.30
C ALA A 186 -12.30 9.00 14.98
N PRO A 187 -13.11 9.34 16.02
CA PRO A 187 -14.01 8.37 16.63
C PRO A 187 -15.04 7.81 15.64
N ALA A 188 -15.68 8.67 14.84
CA ALA A 188 -16.66 8.26 13.83
C ALA A 188 -16.04 7.46 12.69
N LEU A 189 -14.89 7.91 12.19
CA LEU A 189 -14.16 7.21 11.13
C LEU A 189 -13.63 5.84 11.60
N ARG A 190 -13.13 5.75 12.83
CA ARG A 190 -12.72 4.48 13.43
C ARG A 190 -13.89 3.53 13.62
N TRP A 191 -15.05 4.03 14.05
CA TRP A 191 -16.27 3.24 14.15
C TRP A 191 -16.67 2.69 12.78
N TRP A 192 -16.66 3.53 11.74
CA TRP A 192 -16.93 3.14 10.36
C TRP A 192 -15.98 2.03 9.89
N VAL A 193 -14.67 2.28 9.93
CA VAL A 193 -13.63 1.32 9.48
C VAL A 193 -13.73 -0.02 10.21
N ARG A 194 -14.30 -0.06 11.43
CA ARG A 194 -14.46 -1.30 12.20
C ARG A 194 -15.72 -2.06 11.90
N ARG A 195 -16.82 -1.37 11.62
CA ARG A 195 -18.14 -2.00 11.51
C ARG A 195 -18.51 -2.32 10.08
N VAL A 196 -18.17 -1.43 9.16
CA VAL A 196 -18.62 -1.56 7.76
C VAL A 196 -17.84 -2.63 6.99
N PRO A 197 -16.50 -2.72 7.03
CA PRO A 197 -15.77 -3.77 6.33
C PRO A 197 -16.24 -5.19 6.67
N PRO A 198 -16.33 -5.60 7.94
CA PRO A 198 -16.78 -6.94 8.29
C PRO A 198 -18.22 -7.21 7.85
N LEU A 199 -19.12 -6.22 7.95
CA LEU A 199 -20.52 -6.36 7.54
C LEU A 199 -20.63 -6.55 6.02
N VAL A 200 -19.94 -5.71 5.26
CA VAL A 200 -19.88 -5.79 3.80
C VAL A 200 -19.22 -7.08 3.35
N GLY A 201 -18.18 -7.52 4.05
CA GLY A 201 -17.50 -8.78 3.80
C GLY A 201 -18.42 -9.99 3.91
N ARG A 202 -19.17 -10.10 4.98
CA ARG A 202 -20.15 -11.17 5.19
C ARG A 202 -21.22 -11.19 4.11
N LEU A 203 -21.72 -10.02 3.72
CA LEU A 203 -22.80 -9.90 2.73
C LEU A 203 -22.36 -10.21 1.30
N LEU A 204 -21.12 -9.89 0.93
CA LEU A 204 -20.69 -9.88 -0.47
C LEU A 204 -19.68 -10.98 -0.82
N SER A 205 -18.80 -11.39 0.06
CA SER A 205 -17.71 -12.31 -0.29
C SER A 205 -17.75 -13.67 0.37
N GLY A 206 -18.38 -13.80 1.54
CA GLY A 206 -18.31 -15.02 2.36
C GLY A 206 -16.90 -15.32 2.90
N ASP A 207 -15.91 -14.44 2.67
CA ASP A 207 -14.52 -14.60 3.12
C ASP A 207 -14.22 -13.65 4.30
N ASP A 208 -14.65 -14.05 5.50
CA ASP A 208 -14.42 -13.31 6.76
C ASP A 208 -12.90 -13.15 7.06
N GLU A 209 -12.06 -14.02 6.50
CA GLU A 209 -10.61 -14.03 6.75
C GLU A 209 -9.93 -12.82 6.12
N ALA A 210 -10.25 -12.50 4.86
CA ALA A 210 -9.67 -11.36 4.14
C ALA A 210 -9.97 -10.02 4.84
N TYR A 211 -11.16 -9.86 5.43
CA TYR A 211 -11.53 -8.62 6.13
C TYR A 211 -10.90 -8.50 7.51
N ARG A 212 -10.80 -9.61 8.24
CA ARG A 212 -10.05 -9.64 9.49
C ARG A 212 -8.58 -9.33 9.27
N TYR A 213 -8.00 -9.90 8.20
CA TYR A 213 -6.63 -9.59 7.79
C TYR A 213 -6.46 -8.11 7.47
N LEU A 214 -7.35 -7.50 6.66
CA LEU A 214 -7.29 -6.08 6.32
C LEU A 214 -7.29 -5.19 7.59
N ALA A 215 -8.27 -5.39 8.47
CA ALA A 215 -8.38 -4.59 9.69
C ALA A 215 -7.14 -4.72 10.58
N ALA A 216 -6.59 -5.91 10.68
CA ALA A 216 -5.43 -6.21 11.49
C ALA A 216 -4.13 -5.68 10.87
N SER A 217 -3.93 -5.84 9.56
CA SER A 217 -2.75 -5.33 8.87
C SER A 217 -2.68 -3.80 8.95
N VAL A 218 -3.80 -3.09 8.79
CA VAL A 218 -3.85 -1.63 8.97
C VAL A 218 -3.54 -1.22 10.42
N ALA A 219 -4.04 -1.96 11.41
CA ALA A 219 -3.84 -1.62 12.82
C ALA A 219 -2.38 -1.82 13.31
N THR A 220 -1.63 -2.68 12.64
CA THR A 220 -0.24 -3.04 13.03
C THR A 220 0.82 -2.45 12.12
N PHE A 221 0.43 -1.91 10.97
CA PHE A 221 1.37 -1.29 10.04
C PHE A 221 1.91 0.04 10.60
N PRO A 222 3.22 0.31 10.47
CA PRO A 222 3.79 1.60 10.85
C PRO A 222 3.20 2.71 9.97
N ASP A 223 2.53 3.69 10.56
CA ASP A 223 1.92 4.81 9.84
C ASP A 223 2.49 6.19 10.25
N GLY A 224 2.27 7.20 9.42
CA GLY A 224 2.68 8.57 9.68
C GLY A 224 4.20 8.70 9.83
N GLY A 225 4.65 9.32 10.92
CA GLY A 225 6.09 9.59 11.15
C GLY A 225 6.95 8.34 11.26
N GLU A 226 6.38 7.20 11.69
CA GLU A 226 7.14 5.95 11.76
C GLU A 226 7.51 5.45 10.35
N LEU A 227 6.56 5.43 9.41
CA LEU A 227 6.88 5.05 8.03
C LEU A 227 7.82 6.07 7.36
N CYS A 228 7.65 7.38 7.64
CA CYS A 228 8.59 8.39 7.15
C CYS A 228 10.02 8.12 7.63
N SER A 229 10.21 7.73 8.89
CA SER A 229 11.53 7.39 9.42
C SER A 229 12.13 6.15 8.75
N ARG A 230 11.31 5.15 8.42
CA ARG A 230 11.76 3.93 7.71
C ARG A 230 12.13 4.24 6.27
N LEU A 231 11.37 5.10 5.59
CA LEU A 231 11.70 5.59 4.25
C LEU A 231 13.03 6.34 4.25
N ALA A 232 13.24 7.24 5.21
CA ALA A 232 14.51 7.94 5.34
C ALA A 232 15.68 6.98 5.60
N ALA A 233 15.49 5.96 6.45
CA ALA A 233 16.50 4.94 6.70
C ALA A 233 16.80 4.06 5.46
N ALA A 234 15.82 3.90 4.56
CA ALA A 234 15.98 3.19 3.29
C ALA A 234 16.62 4.04 2.18
N GLY A 235 17.06 5.27 2.47
CA GLY A 235 17.76 6.15 1.51
C GLY A 235 16.83 7.09 0.73
N PHE A 236 15.63 7.38 1.24
CA PHE A 236 14.76 8.39 0.66
C PHE A 236 14.91 9.73 1.40
N THR A 237 14.99 10.82 0.63
CA THR A 237 15.08 12.20 1.13
C THR A 237 13.80 12.96 0.83
N GLY A 238 13.59 14.12 1.49
CA GLY A 238 12.40 14.94 1.29
C GLY A 238 11.10 14.24 1.68
N VAL A 239 11.16 13.22 2.54
CA VAL A 239 10.01 12.36 2.88
C VAL A 239 8.89 13.18 3.53
N ARG A 240 7.68 13.08 2.97
CA ARG A 240 6.48 13.76 3.45
C ARG A 240 5.32 12.78 3.56
N ALA A 241 4.43 13.03 4.52
CA ALA A 241 3.18 12.30 4.69
C ALA A 241 2.00 13.29 4.63
N THR A 242 1.08 13.06 3.70
CA THR A 242 -0.15 13.85 3.54
C THR A 242 -1.35 12.98 3.91
N THR A 243 -2.07 13.35 4.96
CA THR A 243 -3.27 12.61 5.38
C THR A 243 -4.45 12.92 4.46
N LEU A 244 -5.20 11.89 4.08
CA LEU A 244 -6.38 11.97 3.23
C LEU A 244 -7.61 11.51 4.02
N THR A 245 -8.75 12.14 3.78
CA THR A 245 -10.05 11.79 4.37
C THR A 245 -9.96 11.58 5.89
N GLY A 246 -9.45 12.60 6.62
CA GLY A 246 -9.34 12.54 8.08
C GLY A 246 -8.38 11.47 8.62
N GLY A 247 -7.43 11.02 7.80
CA GLY A 247 -6.41 10.03 8.16
C GLY A 247 -6.85 8.58 7.94
N VAL A 248 -7.90 8.31 7.14
CA VAL A 248 -8.27 6.96 6.71
C VAL A 248 -7.21 6.41 5.76
N ALA A 249 -6.64 7.26 4.92
CA ALA A 249 -5.48 6.96 4.10
C ALA A 249 -4.43 8.05 4.25
N THR A 250 -3.19 7.71 3.95
CA THR A 250 -2.06 8.63 3.93
C THR A 250 -1.26 8.41 2.64
N LEU A 251 -0.92 9.50 1.99
CA LEU A 251 -0.01 9.54 0.86
C LEU A 251 1.38 9.90 1.41
N TYR A 252 2.35 9.04 1.13
CA TYR A 252 3.76 9.28 1.43
C TYR A 252 4.49 9.53 0.12
N GLU A 253 5.39 10.49 0.12
CA GLU A 253 6.25 10.80 -1.02
C GLU A 253 7.68 11.04 -0.56
N GLY A 254 8.64 10.71 -1.38
CA GLY A 254 10.06 10.95 -1.15
C GLY A 254 10.85 10.69 -2.43
N THR A 255 12.06 11.18 -2.49
CA THR A 255 12.97 10.93 -3.60
C THR A 255 14.16 10.09 -3.15
N ARG A 256 14.63 9.17 -4.00
CA ARG A 256 15.88 8.46 -3.72
C ARG A 256 17.02 9.47 -3.53
N ALA A 257 17.82 9.30 -2.48
CA ALA A 257 19.02 10.12 -2.26
C ALA A 257 19.98 10.06 -3.45
N ASP A 258 20.74 11.10 -3.67
CA ASP A 258 21.84 11.08 -4.63
C ASP A 258 22.98 10.17 -4.11
N ASP A 259 23.65 9.45 -5.02
CA ASP A 259 24.73 8.52 -4.66
C ASP A 259 25.96 9.23 -4.03
N GLY A 260 25.97 10.56 -3.96
CA GLY A 260 27.01 11.41 -3.39
C GLY A 260 26.63 12.16 -2.11
N GLU A 261 25.38 12.07 -1.64
CA GLU A 261 24.99 12.61 -0.32
C GLU A 261 25.37 11.60 0.76
N GLU A 262 26.49 11.81 1.46
CA GLU A 262 26.89 11.05 2.65
C GLU A 262 25.78 11.07 3.71
N ARG A 263 25.48 9.92 4.27
CA ARG A 263 24.47 9.68 5.33
C ARG A 263 24.87 10.30 6.66
#